data_66236fa902ae5c74cff350a3e47aa6d8
#
_entry.id   66236fa902ae5c74cff350a3e47aa6d8
#
_cell.length_a   1.000
_cell.length_b   1.000
_cell.length_c   1.000
_cell.angle_alpha   90.00
_cell.angle_beta   90.00
_cell.angle_gamma   90.00
#
_symmetry.space_group_name_H-M   'P 1'
#
loop_
_entity.id
_entity.type
_entity.pdbx_description
1 polymer ?
#
loop_
_entity_poly.entity_id
_entity_poly.type
_entity_poly.pdbx_seq_one_letter_code
_entity_poly.pdbx_strand_id
1 'polypeptide(L)'
;MSSSILEALEVPLSDLLRRNLAPVDVAILDSGIDATHPMLSGRVVEAFGVTKTDGQDTIVAVAQDTDNDQIGHGTAVGSIIARIAPNARLFDVRVLGADNTCSDEILAAGIRHGTAKGWAVINLSLAAGYRLRGDLEAVCEAAYYRGQALIAARRNIPVGGDGLPAELPSCIGVDLGSYQAPFEFGFLIGSPIELIAGGEGIVVAARGGGFKTVTGTSFATPAISGLCALLLGAFPDLQPYELKSILRSRALIGNQKKA
;
A
#
# COMPACT_ATOMS: atom_id res chain seq x y z
N MET A 1 -20.20 -17.76 -4.60
CA MET A 1 -19.78 -16.51 -3.93
C MET A 1 -20.06 -16.68 -2.45
N SER A 2 -19.12 -16.38 -1.59
CA SER A 2 -19.37 -16.37 -0.14
C SER A 2 -20.40 -15.28 0.18
N SER A 3 -21.20 -15.45 1.26
CA SER A 3 -22.13 -14.42 1.71
C SER A 3 -21.41 -13.07 1.99
N SER A 4 -20.13 -13.13 2.34
CA SER A 4 -19.27 -11.98 2.64
C SER A 4 -19.06 -11.05 1.45
N ILE A 5 -18.85 -11.56 0.24
CA ILE A 5 -18.63 -10.70 -0.94
C ILE A 5 -19.91 -9.96 -1.34
N LEU A 6 -21.08 -10.62 -1.27
CA LEU A 6 -22.35 -9.98 -1.60
C LEU A 6 -22.63 -8.82 -0.63
N GLU A 7 -22.44 -9.03 0.66
CA GLU A 7 -22.60 -7.99 1.66
C GLU A 7 -21.57 -6.85 1.45
N ALA A 8 -20.31 -7.18 1.18
CA ALA A 8 -19.26 -6.20 0.90
C ALA A 8 -19.54 -5.35 -0.34
N LEU A 9 -20.27 -5.89 -1.32
CA LEU A 9 -20.71 -5.17 -2.53
C LEU A 9 -21.86 -4.18 -2.25
N GLU A 10 -22.60 -4.31 -1.15
CA GLU A 10 -23.77 -3.49 -0.84
C GLU A 10 -23.49 -2.42 0.22
N VAL A 11 -22.64 -2.72 1.22
CA VAL A 11 -22.36 -1.82 2.34
C VAL A 11 -21.54 -0.61 1.89
N PRO A 12 -21.96 0.64 2.16
CA PRO A 12 -21.13 1.82 1.92
C PRO A 12 -19.80 1.73 2.67
N LEU A 13 -18.69 2.07 2.00
CA LEU A 13 -17.34 1.99 2.60
C LEU A 13 -17.23 2.83 3.89
N SER A 14 -17.88 4.00 3.94
CA SER A 14 -17.93 4.85 5.13
C SER A 14 -18.61 4.18 6.33
N ASP A 15 -19.58 3.29 6.08
CA ASP A 15 -20.33 2.61 7.14
C ASP A 15 -19.52 1.48 7.77
N LEU A 16 -18.47 1.01 7.12
CA LEU A 16 -17.52 0.05 7.69
C LEU A 16 -16.87 0.60 8.97
N LEU A 17 -16.60 1.91 9.05
CA LEU A 17 -16.05 2.55 10.25
C LEU A 17 -16.92 2.44 11.50
N ARG A 18 -18.23 2.12 11.33
CA ARG A 18 -19.17 1.92 12.44
C ARG A 18 -19.25 0.48 12.91
N ARG A 19 -18.57 -0.44 12.23
CA ARG A 19 -18.54 -1.86 12.58
C ARG A 19 -17.43 -2.16 13.59
N ASN A 20 -17.59 -3.29 14.26
CA ASN A 20 -16.47 -3.88 15.02
C ASN A 20 -15.53 -4.55 14.04
N LEU A 21 -14.45 -3.86 13.66
CA LEU A 21 -13.49 -4.33 12.69
C LEU A 21 -12.43 -5.21 13.35
N ALA A 22 -12.14 -6.35 12.74
CA ALA A 22 -10.98 -7.15 13.13
C ALA A 22 -9.69 -6.38 12.82
N PRO A 23 -8.63 -6.51 13.65
CA PRO A 23 -7.32 -5.98 13.32
C PRO A 23 -6.79 -6.58 12.01
N VAL A 24 -6.18 -5.74 11.17
CA VAL A 24 -5.59 -6.16 9.89
C VAL A 24 -4.14 -5.73 9.81
N ASP A 25 -3.26 -6.67 9.49
CA ASP A 25 -1.83 -6.44 9.34
C ASP A 25 -1.53 -5.83 7.98
N VAL A 26 -0.94 -4.63 8.03
CA VAL A 26 -0.57 -3.85 6.84
C VAL A 26 0.92 -3.56 6.86
N ALA A 27 1.66 -4.18 5.95
CA ALA A 27 3.06 -3.87 5.75
C ALA A 27 3.22 -2.64 4.85
N ILE A 28 4.17 -1.78 5.20
CA ILE A 28 4.55 -0.60 4.43
C ILE A 28 6.01 -0.79 4.02
N LEU A 29 6.22 -1.13 2.75
CA LEU A 29 7.55 -1.26 2.15
C LEU A 29 7.96 0.11 1.61
N ASP A 30 8.77 0.83 2.40
CA ASP A 30 9.06 2.24 2.13
C ASP A 30 10.41 2.68 2.74
N SER A 31 10.55 3.95 3.07
CA SER A 31 11.76 4.56 3.69
C SER A 31 11.89 4.36 5.20
N GLY A 32 10.97 3.63 5.82
CA GLY A 32 10.81 3.52 7.26
C GLY A 32 9.63 4.37 7.77
N ILE A 33 9.32 4.25 9.06
CA ILE A 33 8.25 5.00 9.73
C ILE A 33 8.81 5.70 10.97
N ASP A 34 8.49 6.98 11.14
CA ASP A 34 8.64 7.68 12.42
C ASP A 34 7.47 7.30 13.34
N ALA A 35 7.66 6.22 14.10
CA ALA A 35 6.67 5.72 15.04
C ALA A 35 6.48 6.62 16.28
N THR A 36 7.32 7.63 16.46
CA THR A 36 7.16 8.62 17.53
C THR A 36 6.13 9.69 17.19
N HIS A 37 5.78 9.83 15.88
CA HIS A 37 4.77 10.79 15.46
C HIS A 37 3.40 10.46 16.08
N PRO A 38 2.65 11.45 16.65
CA PRO A 38 1.38 11.20 17.37
C PRO A 38 0.32 10.40 16.59
N MET A 39 0.27 10.53 15.26
CA MET A 39 -0.65 9.74 14.43
C MET A 39 -0.26 8.27 14.32
N LEU A 40 0.99 7.89 14.58
CA LEU A 40 1.55 6.57 14.34
C LEU A 40 1.99 5.88 15.64
N SER A 41 2.08 6.63 16.73
CA SER A 41 2.46 6.13 18.04
C SER A 41 1.54 4.98 18.48
N GLY A 42 2.15 3.84 18.83
CA GLY A 42 1.45 2.61 19.23
C GLY A 42 0.77 1.85 18.08
N ARG A 43 0.94 2.27 16.82
CA ARG A 43 0.37 1.59 15.64
C ARG A 43 1.37 0.71 14.90
N VAL A 44 2.68 0.99 15.03
CA VAL A 44 3.73 0.16 14.45
C VAL A 44 3.99 -1.02 15.37
N VAL A 45 3.74 -2.24 14.88
CA VAL A 45 3.83 -3.48 15.66
C VAL A 45 5.21 -4.08 15.61
N GLU A 46 5.80 -4.10 14.41
CA GLU A 46 7.18 -4.58 14.16
C GLU A 46 7.82 -3.66 13.11
N ALA A 47 9.13 -3.54 13.17
CA ALA A 47 9.93 -2.78 12.21
C ALA A 47 11.15 -3.57 11.74
N PHE A 48 11.46 -3.47 10.45
CA PHE A 48 12.53 -4.20 9.77
C PHE A 48 13.28 -3.29 8.80
N GLY A 49 14.59 -3.52 8.69
CA GLY A 49 15.41 -3.02 7.59
C GLY A 49 15.77 -4.15 6.64
N VAL A 50 15.64 -3.92 5.33
CA VAL A 50 16.15 -4.82 4.30
C VAL A 50 17.48 -4.26 3.81
N THR A 51 18.54 -5.05 3.92
CA THR A 51 19.90 -4.63 3.55
C THR A 51 20.59 -5.74 2.75
N LYS A 52 21.74 -5.43 2.14
CA LYS A 52 22.65 -6.43 1.59
C LYS A 52 23.84 -6.61 2.53
N THR A 53 24.08 -7.85 2.96
CA THR A 53 25.26 -8.22 3.73
C THR A 53 25.96 -9.34 2.98
N ASP A 54 27.23 -9.15 2.63
CA ASP A 54 28.04 -10.11 1.86
C ASP A 54 27.37 -10.57 0.54
N GLY A 55 26.67 -9.63 -0.13
CA GLY A 55 25.97 -9.88 -1.38
C GLY A 55 24.61 -10.60 -1.26
N GLN A 56 24.19 -10.93 -0.03
CA GLN A 56 22.89 -11.56 0.25
C GLN A 56 21.91 -10.53 0.87
N ASP A 57 20.64 -10.66 0.50
CA ASP A 57 19.57 -9.85 1.11
C ASP A 57 19.35 -10.31 2.55
N THR A 58 19.45 -9.38 3.48
CA THR A 58 19.32 -9.63 4.92
C THR A 58 18.17 -8.78 5.49
N ILE A 59 17.30 -9.42 6.26
CA ILE A 59 16.22 -8.76 7.00
C ILE A 59 16.66 -8.60 8.44
N VAL A 60 16.71 -7.37 8.91
CA VAL A 60 17.13 -7.05 10.27
C VAL A 60 15.97 -6.40 11.02
N ALA A 61 15.56 -6.96 12.15
CA ALA A 61 14.60 -6.32 13.03
C ALA A 61 15.20 -5.05 13.66
N VAL A 62 14.42 -3.98 13.70
CA VAL A 62 14.80 -2.70 14.33
C VAL A 62 13.74 -2.31 15.37
N ALA A 63 14.04 -1.31 16.21
CA ALA A 63 13.09 -0.87 17.21
C ALA A 63 11.83 -0.25 16.55
N GLN A 64 10.66 -0.69 16.97
CA GLN A 64 9.36 -0.34 16.36
C GLN A 64 8.76 0.96 16.90
N ASP A 65 9.28 1.48 17.99
CA ASP A 65 8.80 2.66 18.72
C ASP A 65 9.70 3.88 18.53
N THR A 66 10.55 3.86 17.53
CA THR A 66 11.53 4.90 17.21
C THR A 66 11.27 5.51 15.83
N ASP A 67 12.04 6.54 15.48
CA ASP A 67 12.09 7.06 14.11
C ASP A 67 13.04 6.20 13.25
N ASN A 68 12.46 5.32 12.45
CA ASN A 68 13.18 4.49 11.48
C ASN A 68 13.18 5.09 10.06
N ASP A 69 12.46 6.19 9.84
CA ASP A 69 12.29 6.79 8.52
C ASP A 69 13.56 7.52 8.08
N GLN A 70 14.00 7.31 6.85
CA GLN A 70 15.19 7.94 6.30
C GLN A 70 14.90 9.35 5.74
N ILE A 71 13.71 9.55 5.16
CA ILE A 71 13.37 10.74 4.37
C ILE A 71 11.97 11.32 4.65
N GLY A 72 11.16 10.65 5.47
CA GLY A 72 9.80 11.08 5.83
C GLY A 72 8.73 10.68 4.81
N HIS A 73 9.03 9.73 3.89
CA HIS A 73 8.07 9.25 2.90
C HIS A 73 7.18 8.15 3.49
N GLY A 74 7.74 7.12 4.12
CA GLY A 74 6.98 6.04 4.74
C GLY A 74 6.13 6.52 5.93
N THR A 75 6.59 7.53 6.70
CA THR A 75 5.79 8.20 7.72
C THR A 75 4.53 8.83 7.13
N ALA A 76 4.68 9.54 6.02
CA ALA A 76 3.54 10.13 5.29
C ALA A 76 2.56 9.05 4.81
N VAL A 77 3.06 7.98 4.19
CA VAL A 77 2.29 6.82 3.71
C VAL A 77 1.54 6.16 4.87
N GLY A 78 2.22 5.85 5.97
CA GLY A 78 1.63 5.24 7.16
C GLY A 78 0.50 6.09 7.75
N SER A 79 0.65 7.41 7.75
CA SER A 79 -0.37 8.33 8.26
C SER A 79 -1.66 8.32 7.44
N ILE A 80 -1.59 8.10 6.13
CA ILE A 80 -2.77 7.97 5.27
C ILE A 80 -3.52 6.67 5.59
N ILE A 81 -2.79 5.54 5.68
CA ILE A 81 -3.39 4.24 6.03
C ILE A 81 -4.05 4.32 7.40
N ALA A 82 -3.34 4.84 8.42
CA ALA A 82 -3.83 4.97 9.78
C ALA A 82 -5.10 5.83 9.90
N ARG A 83 -5.22 6.86 9.06
CA ARG A 83 -6.41 7.73 9.01
C ARG A 83 -7.62 7.05 8.39
N ILE A 84 -7.43 6.22 7.35
CA ILE A 84 -8.50 5.53 6.64
C ILE A 84 -8.93 4.27 7.38
N ALA A 85 -7.97 3.49 7.87
CA ALA A 85 -8.19 2.21 8.54
C ALA A 85 -7.73 2.25 10.01
N PRO A 86 -8.62 2.62 10.95
CA PRO A 86 -8.26 2.64 12.36
C PRO A 86 -7.94 1.24 12.93
N ASN A 87 -8.38 0.18 12.26
CA ASN A 87 -8.11 -1.21 12.58
C ASN A 87 -6.78 -1.74 12.00
N ALA A 88 -6.05 -0.94 11.22
CA ALA A 88 -4.77 -1.36 10.66
C ALA A 88 -3.69 -1.42 11.76
N ARG A 89 -2.98 -2.55 11.83
CA ARG A 89 -1.72 -2.72 12.54
C ARG A 89 -0.60 -2.56 11.53
N LEU A 90 0.31 -1.63 11.75
CA LEU A 90 1.34 -1.29 10.77
C LEU A 90 2.62 -2.08 11.02
N PHE A 91 3.21 -2.57 9.93
CA PHE A 91 4.50 -3.23 9.92
C PHE A 91 5.43 -2.43 9.03
N ASP A 92 6.47 -1.86 9.64
CA ASP A 92 7.47 -1.04 8.95
C ASP A 92 8.52 -1.93 8.29
N VAL A 93 8.68 -1.85 6.98
CA VAL A 93 9.71 -2.57 6.23
C VAL A 93 10.49 -1.58 5.38
N ARG A 94 11.61 -1.13 5.92
CA ARG A 94 12.45 -0.18 5.21
C ARG A 94 13.22 -0.85 4.08
N VAL A 95 12.86 -0.49 2.85
CA VAL A 95 13.48 -0.93 1.60
C VAL A 95 14.12 0.23 0.84
N LEU A 96 13.68 1.48 1.07
CA LEU A 96 14.26 2.67 0.46
C LEU A 96 15.42 3.20 1.31
N GLY A 97 16.50 3.58 0.62
CA GLY A 97 17.63 4.30 1.22
C GLY A 97 17.35 5.78 1.41
N ALA A 98 18.33 6.49 1.99
CA ALA A 98 18.27 7.93 2.22
C ALA A 98 18.22 8.75 0.90
N ASP A 99 18.63 8.15 -0.21
CA ASP A 99 18.56 8.71 -1.56
C ASP A 99 17.21 8.45 -2.25
N ASN A 100 16.23 7.90 -1.52
CA ASN A 100 14.91 7.52 -2.02
C ASN A 100 14.96 6.47 -3.15
N THR A 101 15.95 5.60 -3.14
CA THR A 101 16.11 4.52 -4.11
C THR A 101 16.03 3.14 -3.46
N CYS A 102 15.68 2.15 -4.26
CA CYS A 102 15.61 0.75 -3.89
C CYS A 102 16.12 -0.10 -5.05
N SER A 103 16.95 -1.11 -4.79
CA SER A 103 17.23 -2.10 -5.82
C SER A 103 16.06 -3.08 -5.95
N ASP A 104 15.86 -3.63 -7.16
CA ASP A 104 14.79 -4.60 -7.43
C ASP A 104 14.91 -5.84 -6.52
N GLU A 105 16.15 -6.25 -6.18
CA GLU A 105 16.42 -7.36 -5.27
C GLU A 105 15.95 -7.07 -3.84
N ILE A 106 16.25 -5.89 -3.30
CA ILE A 106 15.81 -5.46 -1.96
C ILE A 106 14.28 -5.38 -1.91
N LEU A 107 13.64 -4.86 -2.97
CA LEU A 107 12.18 -4.83 -3.07
C LEU A 107 11.61 -6.25 -3.05
N ALA A 108 12.15 -7.16 -3.87
CA ALA A 108 11.72 -8.56 -3.92
C ALA A 108 11.92 -9.26 -2.56
N ALA A 109 13.02 -8.98 -1.85
CA ALA A 109 13.27 -9.51 -0.52
C ALA A 109 12.25 -8.99 0.51
N GLY A 110 11.90 -7.71 0.47
CA GLY A 110 10.86 -7.13 1.31
C GLY A 110 9.49 -7.76 1.07
N ILE A 111 9.10 -7.97 -0.20
CA ILE A 111 7.84 -8.64 -0.55
C ILE A 111 7.84 -10.09 -0.05
N ARG A 112 8.95 -10.85 -0.28
CA ARG A 112 9.10 -12.22 0.26
C ARG A 112 8.94 -12.26 1.77
N HIS A 113 9.53 -11.29 2.48
CA HIS A 113 9.41 -11.20 3.94
C HIS A 113 7.95 -11.00 4.35
N GLY A 114 7.26 -10.03 3.77
CA GLY A 114 5.82 -9.79 4.03
C GLY A 114 4.95 -11.00 3.72
N THR A 115 5.30 -11.72 2.64
CA THR A 115 4.63 -12.97 2.26
C THR A 115 4.83 -14.06 3.31
N ALA A 116 6.05 -14.22 3.81
CA ALA A 116 6.37 -15.22 4.85
C ALA A 116 5.72 -14.90 6.21
N LYS A 117 5.59 -13.61 6.54
CA LYS A 117 4.91 -13.12 7.75
C LYS A 117 3.38 -13.27 7.68
N GLY A 118 2.81 -13.41 6.48
CA GLY A 118 1.37 -13.55 6.30
C GLY A 118 0.58 -12.25 6.46
N TRP A 119 1.23 -11.08 6.28
CA TRP A 119 0.53 -9.79 6.38
C TRP A 119 -0.52 -9.65 5.28
N ALA A 120 -1.74 -9.28 5.65
CA ALA A 120 -2.90 -9.32 4.77
C ALA A 120 -2.82 -8.28 3.64
N VAL A 121 -2.20 -7.12 3.91
CA VAL A 121 -2.03 -6.01 2.96
C VAL A 121 -0.55 -5.63 2.91
N ILE A 122 -0.02 -5.48 1.68
CA ILE A 122 1.35 -5.01 1.45
C ILE A 122 1.29 -3.75 0.58
N ASN A 123 1.61 -2.61 1.18
CA ASN A 123 1.66 -1.31 0.50
C ASN A 123 3.03 -1.06 -0.11
N LEU A 124 3.06 -0.75 -1.40
CA LEU A 124 4.24 -0.51 -2.22
C LEU A 124 4.12 0.89 -2.86
N SER A 125 4.41 1.94 -2.08
CA SER A 125 4.38 3.34 -2.55
C SER A 125 5.65 3.72 -3.33
N LEU A 126 6.13 2.79 -4.15
CA LEU A 126 7.33 2.89 -4.97
C LEU A 126 7.15 2.12 -6.29
N ALA A 127 8.04 2.36 -7.26
CA ALA A 127 8.02 1.66 -8.53
C ALA A 127 9.44 1.26 -8.94
N ALA A 128 9.60 -0.02 -9.29
CA ALA A 128 10.81 -0.59 -9.86
C ALA A 128 10.83 -0.51 -11.39
N GLY A 129 11.99 -0.78 -11.96
CA GLY A 129 12.17 -0.98 -13.40
C GLY A 129 11.78 -2.39 -13.86
N TYR A 130 12.15 -2.71 -15.11
CA TYR A 130 11.80 -3.99 -15.73
C TYR A 130 12.93 -5.01 -15.72
N ARG A 131 14.09 -4.66 -15.15
CA ARG A 131 15.30 -5.49 -15.18
C ARG A 131 15.09 -6.87 -14.53
N LEU A 132 14.42 -6.91 -13.39
CA LEU A 132 14.08 -8.15 -12.66
C LEU A 132 12.58 -8.44 -12.70
N ARG A 133 11.91 -8.19 -13.84
CA ARG A 133 10.47 -8.39 -13.99
C ARG A 133 10.05 -9.80 -13.54
N GLY A 134 10.73 -10.84 -13.98
CA GLY A 134 10.39 -12.22 -13.64
C GLY A 134 10.45 -12.51 -12.15
N ASP A 135 11.47 -11.98 -11.45
CA ASP A 135 11.60 -12.17 -10.01
C ASP A 135 10.52 -11.42 -9.23
N LEU A 136 10.21 -10.17 -9.63
CA LEU A 136 9.13 -9.40 -9.01
C LEU A 136 7.76 -10.03 -9.27
N GLU A 137 7.51 -10.53 -10.48
CA GLU A 137 6.29 -11.24 -10.84
C GLU A 137 6.12 -12.47 -9.95
N ALA A 138 7.15 -13.30 -9.83
CA ALA A 138 7.11 -14.52 -9.00
C ALA A 138 6.82 -14.24 -7.51
N VAL A 139 7.42 -13.22 -6.92
CA VAL A 139 7.18 -12.89 -5.51
C VAL A 139 5.80 -12.26 -5.29
N CYS A 140 5.30 -11.46 -6.22
CA CYS A 140 3.96 -10.87 -6.16
C CYS A 140 2.87 -11.94 -6.35
N GLU A 141 3.06 -12.88 -7.28
CA GLU A 141 2.16 -14.02 -7.46
C GLU A 141 2.13 -14.92 -6.22
N ALA A 142 3.30 -15.21 -5.61
CA ALA A 142 3.36 -15.99 -4.38
C ALA A 142 2.56 -15.36 -3.24
N ALA A 143 2.60 -14.04 -3.08
CA ALA A 143 1.79 -13.31 -2.12
C ALA A 143 0.29 -13.38 -2.46
N TYR A 144 -0.07 -13.14 -3.74
CA TYR A 144 -1.43 -13.20 -4.23
C TYR A 144 -2.09 -14.56 -3.97
N TYR A 145 -1.40 -15.67 -4.30
CA TYR A 145 -1.91 -17.02 -4.06
C TYR A 145 -1.99 -17.41 -2.58
N ARG A 146 -1.36 -16.65 -1.70
CA ARG A 146 -1.53 -16.77 -0.25
C ARG A 146 -2.64 -15.89 0.32
N GLY A 147 -3.41 -15.22 -0.53
CA GLY A 147 -4.51 -14.37 -0.12
C GLY A 147 -4.09 -12.97 0.32
N GLN A 148 -2.86 -12.54 0.04
CA GLN A 148 -2.35 -11.23 0.44
C GLN A 148 -2.59 -10.20 -0.67
N ALA A 149 -3.11 -9.04 -0.30
CA ALA A 149 -3.33 -7.93 -1.24
C ALA A 149 -2.08 -7.05 -1.34
N LEU A 150 -1.47 -6.99 -2.54
CA LEU A 150 -0.39 -6.07 -2.85
C LEU A 150 -0.96 -4.84 -3.55
N ILE A 151 -0.76 -3.67 -2.97
CA ILE A 151 -1.21 -2.40 -3.54
C ILE A 151 0.02 -1.59 -3.93
N ALA A 152 0.14 -1.25 -5.22
CA ALA A 152 1.37 -0.68 -5.76
C ALA A 152 1.13 0.63 -6.53
N ALA A 153 2.02 1.59 -6.32
CA ALA A 153 2.00 2.88 -6.98
C ALA A 153 2.44 2.79 -8.44
N ARG A 154 1.69 3.43 -9.34
CA ARG A 154 2.19 3.75 -10.66
C ARG A 154 3.43 4.64 -10.57
N ARG A 155 4.36 4.51 -11.50
CA ARG A 155 5.50 5.43 -11.61
C ARG A 155 5.01 6.86 -11.93
N ASN A 156 5.46 7.86 -11.16
CA ASN A 156 5.05 9.26 -11.36
C ASN A 156 5.39 9.80 -12.75
N ILE A 157 6.52 9.37 -13.31
CA ILE A 157 6.94 9.74 -14.67
C ILE A 157 7.09 8.43 -15.46
N PRO A 158 6.16 8.09 -16.36
CA PRO A 158 6.11 6.80 -17.04
C PRO A 158 7.12 6.72 -18.21
N VAL A 159 8.40 6.88 -17.92
CA VAL A 159 9.46 6.68 -18.91
C VAL A 159 9.68 5.18 -19.09
N GLY A 160 9.28 4.66 -20.25
CA GLY A 160 9.43 3.25 -20.59
C GLY A 160 8.39 2.32 -19.95
N GLY A 161 7.28 2.85 -19.43
CA GLY A 161 6.15 2.10 -18.85
C GLY A 161 5.70 2.63 -17.50
N ASP A 162 4.60 2.08 -17.00
CA ASP A 162 3.93 2.54 -15.78
C ASP A 162 4.63 2.07 -14.48
N GLY A 163 5.52 1.09 -14.58
CA GLY A 163 6.39 0.62 -13.49
C GLY A 163 5.89 -0.64 -12.77
N LEU A 164 6.85 -1.43 -12.31
CA LEU A 164 6.56 -2.63 -11.52
C LEU A 164 6.58 -2.30 -10.02
N PRO A 165 5.78 -3.02 -9.20
CA PRO A 165 4.89 -4.12 -9.58
C PRO A 165 3.46 -3.69 -9.92
N ALA A 166 3.16 -2.39 -10.02
CA ALA A 166 1.79 -1.88 -10.23
C ALA A 166 1.10 -2.44 -11.49
N GLU A 167 1.86 -2.76 -12.55
CA GLU A 167 1.33 -3.34 -13.79
C GLU A 167 1.01 -4.84 -13.71
N LEU A 168 1.43 -5.52 -12.63
CA LEU A 168 1.23 -6.96 -12.51
C LEU A 168 -0.22 -7.30 -12.16
N PRO A 169 -0.83 -8.31 -12.80
CA PRO A 169 -2.20 -8.75 -12.48
C PRO A 169 -2.38 -9.20 -11.03
N SER A 170 -1.31 -9.69 -10.39
CA SER A 170 -1.28 -10.08 -8.97
C SER A 170 -1.28 -8.89 -8.01
N CYS A 171 -1.12 -7.65 -8.50
CA CYS A 171 -1.15 -6.44 -7.72
C CYS A 171 -2.40 -5.61 -8.03
N ILE A 172 -2.75 -4.71 -7.11
CA ILE A 172 -3.73 -3.64 -7.31
C ILE A 172 -2.93 -2.38 -7.63
N GLY A 173 -2.86 -2.02 -8.91
CA GLY A 173 -2.16 -0.82 -9.37
C GLY A 173 -2.96 0.45 -9.10
N VAL A 174 -2.30 1.50 -8.61
CA VAL A 174 -2.92 2.77 -8.26
C VAL A 174 -2.24 3.95 -8.94
N ASP A 175 -3.02 4.76 -9.63
CA ASP A 175 -2.62 6.04 -10.23
C ASP A 175 -3.13 7.22 -9.40
N LEU A 176 -2.59 8.39 -9.68
CA LEU A 176 -2.95 9.66 -9.07
C LEU A 176 -4.23 10.24 -9.65
N GLY A 177 -5.14 10.70 -8.79
CA GLY A 177 -6.33 11.45 -9.16
C GLY A 177 -6.63 12.58 -8.18
N SER A 178 -7.55 13.44 -8.58
CA SER A 178 -7.94 14.65 -7.82
C SER A 178 -9.10 14.39 -6.84
N TYR A 179 -9.23 13.18 -6.32
CA TYR A 179 -10.23 12.83 -5.31
C TYR A 179 -9.82 13.39 -3.95
N GLN A 180 -10.74 14.07 -3.27
CA GLN A 180 -10.47 14.72 -1.98
C GLN A 180 -11.04 13.92 -0.78
N ALA A 181 -12.13 13.19 -0.99
CA ALA A 181 -12.72 12.39 0.08
C ALA A 181 -12.03 11.03 0.20
N PRO A 182 -11.83 10.52 1.43
CA PRO A 182 -11.05 9.29 1.69
C PRO A 182 -11.61 8.02 1.03
N PHE A 183 -12.90 8.00 0.70
CA PHE A 183 -13.60 6.85 0.11
C PHE A 183 -13.98 7.07 -1.35
N GLU A 184 -13.50 8.16 -1.97
CA GLU A 184 -13.69 8.45 -3.39
C GLU A 184 -12.46 8.03 -4.18
N PHE A 185 -12.68 7.25 -5.22
CA PHE A 185 -11.65 6.80 -6.15
C PHE A 185 -12.30 6.38 -7.47
N GLY A 186 -11.51 6.32 -8.52
CA GLY A 186 -11.96 5.95 -9.86
C GLY A 186 -11.40 4.60 -10.30
N PHE A 187 -11.95 4.08 -11.41
CA PHE A 187 -11.51 2.87 -12.06
C PHE A 187 -11.26 3.12 -13.56
N LEU A 188 -10.10 2.73 -14.06
CA LEU A 188 -9.70 2.83 -15.47
C LEU A 188 -9.94 1.51 -16.19
N ILE A 189 -10.94 1.49 -17.06
CA ILE A 189 -11.22 0.31 -17.89
C ILE A 189 -10.13 0.14 -18.95
N GLY A 190 -9.55 -1.06 -19.04
CA GLY A 190 -8.54 -1.39 -20.05
C GLY A 190 -7.13 -0.90 -19.75
N SER A 191 -6.89 -0.42 -18.52
CA SER A 191 -5.56 -0.09 -18.03
C SER A 191 -5.00 -1.22 -17.15
N PRO A 192 -3.71 -1.55 -17.21
CA PRO A 192 -3.09 -2.43 -16.22
C PRO A 192 -3.07 -1.79 -14.83
N ILE A 193 -3.00 -0.46 -14.76
CA ILE A 193 -3.18 0.31 -13.52
C ILE A 193 -4.66 0.63 -13.41
N GLU A 194 -5.35 -0.09 -12.55
CA GLU A 194 -6.82 -0.13 -12.57
C GLU A 194 -7.48 0.99 -11.75
N LEU A 195 -6.86 1.42 -10.64
CA LEU A 195 -7.45 2.36 -9.71
C LEU A 195 -6.80 3.74 -9.81
N ILE A 196 -7.62 4.76 -9.57
CA ILE A 196 -7.18 6.15 -9.43
C ILE A 196 -7.67 6.64 -8.08
N ALA A 197 -6.78 7.08 -7.21
CA ALA A 197 -7.15 7.57 -5.89
C ALA A 197 -6.60 8.97 -5.61
N GLY A 198 -7.14 9.65 -4.60
CA GLY A 198 -6.70 10.97 -4.18
C GLY A 198 -5.26 10.95 -3.68
N GLY A 199 -4.43 11.77 -4.30
CA GLY A 199 -3.01 11.91 -3.97
C GLY A 199 -2.47 13.31 -4.25
N GLU A 200 -3.36 14.28 -4.58
CA GLU A 200 -3.00 15.69 -4.82
C GLU A 200 -3.31 16.54 -3.59
N GLY A 201 -2.33 17.28 -3.12
CA GLY A 201 -2.50 18.22 -2.01
C GLY A 201 -2.89 17.54 -0.68
N ILE A 202 -2.46 16.29 -0.47
CA ILE A 202 -2.82 15.52 0.73
C ILE A 202 -2.00 15.97 1.93
N VAL A 203 -2.68 16.29 3.03
CA VAL A 203 -2.04 16.58 4.31
C VAL A 203 -1.69 15.28 5.02
N VAL A 204 -0.41 15.10 5.34
CA VAL A 204 0.18 13.89 5.92
C VAL A 204 1.06 14.21 7.11
N ALA A 205 1.35 13.21 7.94
CA ALA A 205 2.36 13.32 9.00
C ALA A 205 3.73 13.64 8.40
N ALA A 206 4.44 14.57 9.04
CA ALA A 206 5.83 14.88 8.70
C ALA A 206 6.75 14.20 9.70
N ARG A 207 7.82 13.56 9.23
CA ARG A 207 8.88 13.02 10.08
C ARG A 207 9.39 14.09 11.05
N GLY A 208 9.58 13.73 12.31
CA GLY A 208 9.99 14.66 13.38
C GLY A 208 8.85 15.50 13.95
N GLY A 209 7.60 15.24 13.54
CA GLY A 209 6.39 15.90 14.04
C GLY A 209 5.75 16.89 13.07
N GLY A 210 4.50 17.27 13.40
CA GLY A 210 3.71 18.17 12.56
C GLY A 210 3.19 17.53 11.27
N PHE A 211 2.82 18.38 10.30
CA PHE A 211 2.18 17.95 9.06
C PHE A 211 2.79 18.66 7.85
N LYS A 212 2.71 18.02 6.70
CA LYS A 212 3.10 18.59 5.40
C LYS A 212 2.06 18.24 4.33
N THR A 213 2.03 19.03 3.26
CA THR A 213 1.19 18.74 2.08
C THR A 213 2.05 18.11 1.00
N VAL A 214 1.54 17.03 0.38
CA VAL A 214 2.25 16.22 -0.61
C VAL A 214 1.38 15.92 -1.82
N THR A 215 2.03 15.59 -2.94
CA THR A 215 1.36 15.16 -4.18
C THR A 215 2.16 14.03 -4.83
N GLY A 216 1.48 12.97 -5.26
CA GLY A 216 2.09 11.84 -5.98
C GLY A 216 1.27 10.56 -5.89
N THR A 217 1.53 9.62 -6.81
CA THR A 217 0.93 8.28 -6.82
C THR A 217 1.24 7.52 -5.53
N SER A 218 2.41 7.77 -4.93
CA SER A 218 2.83 7.20 -3.64
C SER A 218 1.91 7.58 -2.48
N PHE A 219 1.13 8.66 -2.61
CA PHE A 219 0.16 9.10 -1.59
C PHE A 219 -1.28 8.74 -1.96
N ALA A 220 -1.54 8.38 -3.22
CA ALA A 220 -2.79 7.76 -3.66
C ALA A 220 -2.87 6.28 -3.24
N THR A 221 -1.77 5.55 -3.38
CA THR A 221 -1.66 4.11 -3.09
C THR A 221 -2.08 3.74 -1.67
N PRO A 222 -1.61 4.40 -0.60
CA PRO A 222 -2.00 4.07 0.77
C PRO A 222 -3.49 4.32 1.07
N ALA A 223 -4.19 5.16 0.28
CA ALA A 223 -5.63 5.29 0.40
C ALA A 223 -6.34 3.97 0.05
N ILE A 224 -5.93 3.33 -1.04
CA ILE A 224 -6.46 2.01 -1.44
C ILE A 224 -6.02 0.92 -0.45
N SER A 225 -4.79 0.96 0.07
CA SER A 225 -4.34 0.03 1.11
C SER A 225 -5.19 0.11 2.38
N GLY A 226 -5.53 1.33 2.80
CA GLY A 226 -6.44 1.57 3.92
C GLY A 226 -7.86 1.04 3.65
N LEU A 227 -8.39 1.24 2.44
CA LEU A 227 -9.69 0.67 2.05
C LEU A 227 -9.68 -0.86 2.05
N CYS A 228 -8.61 -1.50 1.58
CA CYS A 228 -8.45 -2.95 1.66
C CYS A 228 -8.41 -3.42 3.12
N ALA A 229 -7.71 -2.70 4.01
CA ALA A 229 -7.66 -3.03 5.42
C ALA A 229 -9.02 -2.87 6.12
N LEU A 230 -9.83 -1.87 5.75
CA LEU A 230 -11.20 -1.75 6.24
C LEU A 230 -12.09 -2.92 5.80
N LEU A 231 -12.02 -3.27 4.50
CA LEU A 231 -12.79 -4.38 3.93
C LEU A 231 -12.42 -5.70 4.58
N LEU A 232 -11.13 -6.00 4.73
CA LEU A 232 -10.64 -7.22 5.40
C LEU A 232 -10.97 -7.24 6.89
N GLY A 233 -11.01 -6.09 7.56
CA GLY A 233 -11.44 -6.01 8.96
C GLY A 233 -12.92 -6.35 9.16
N ALA A 234 -13.78 -6.02 8.19
CA ALA A 234 -15.19 -6.34 8.20
C ALA A 234 -15.51 -7.73 7.64
N PHE A 235 -14.69 -8.19 6.68
CA PHE A 235 -14.87 -9.42 5.91
C PHE A 235 -13.51 -10.14 5.75
N PRO A 236 -13.04 -10.85 6.79
CA PRO A 236 -11.68 -11.41 6.84
C PRO A 236 -11.36 -12.47 5.78
N ASP A 237 -12.39 -13.10 5.21
CA ASP A 237 -12.26 -14.19 4.23
C ASP A 237 -12.10 -13.69 2.79
N LEU A 238 -12.17 -12.36 2.54
CA LEU A 238 -12.04 -11.81 1.20
C LEU A 238 -10.65 -12.06 0.62
N GLN A 239 -10.66 -12.52 -0.62
CA GLN A 239 -9.45 -12.78 -1.40
C GLN A 239 -9.04 -11.55 -2.23
N PRO A 240 -7.77 -11.43 -2.67
CA PRO A 240 -7.31 -10.27 -3.44
C PRO A 240 -8.15 -9.98 -4.70
N TYR A 241 -8.61 -11.00 -5.43
CA TYR A 241 -9.47 -10.81 -6.59
C TYR A 241 -10.88 -10.31 -6.22
N GLU A 242 -11.39 -10.66 -5.03
CA GLU A 242 -12.67 -10.16 -4.51
C GLU A 242 -12.53 -8.69 -4.09
N LEU A 243 -11.42 -8.32 -3.44
CA LEU A 243 -11.10 -6.92 -3.14
C LEU A 243 -11.07 -6.07 -4.42
N LYS A 244 -10.37 -6.52 -5.48
CA LYS A 244 -10.40 -5.85 -6.79
C LYS A 244 -11.82 -5.67 -7.33
N SER A 245 -12.65 -6.70 -7.25
CA SER A 245 -14.02 -6.68 -7.74
C SER A 245 -14.90 -5.70 -6.95
N ILE A 246 -14.76 -5.67 -5.62
CA ILE A 246 -15.47 -4.75 -4.73
C ILE A 246 -15.02 -3.30 -5.02
N LEU A 247 -13.71 -3.04 -5.06
CA LEU A 247 -13.18 -1.72 -5.37
C LEU A 247 -13.66 -1.23 -6.74
N ARG A 248 -13.62 -2.10 -7.77
CA ARG A 248 -14.16 -1.75 -9.10
C ARG A 248 -15.64 -1.36 -9.04
N SER A 249 -16.46 -2.10 -8.30
CA SER A 249 -17.90 -1.82 -8.21
C SER A 249 -18.22 -0.52 -7.44
N ARG A 250 -17.31 -0.08 -6.57
CA ARG A 250 -17.44 1.11 -5.74
C ARG A 250 -16.78 2.36 -6.33
N ALA A 251 -15.94 2.18 -7.34
CA ALA A 251 -15.27 3.28 -7.99
C ALA A 251 -16.28 4.21 -8.70
N LEU A 252 -16.00 5.49 -8.62
CA LEU A 252 -16.70 6.48 -9.43
C LEU A 252 -16.30 6.22 -10.89
N ILE A 253 -17.22 5.69 -11.69
CA ILE A 253 -16.99 5.42 -13.10
C ILE A 253 -17.02 6.75 -13.85
N GLY A 254 -15.85 7.36 -13.97
CA GLY A 254 -15.64 8.54 -14.79
C GLY A 254 -14.93 8.16 -16.08
N ASN A 255 -15.51 8.52 -17.22
CA ASN A 255 -14.78 8.63 -18.48
C ASN A 255 -13.74 9.77 -18.34
N GLN A 256 -12.67 9.58 -17.59
CA GLN A 256 -11.53 10.45 -17.69
C GLN A 256 -10.79 10.10 -18.97
N LYS A 257 -11.17 10.80 -20.07
CA LYS A 257 -10.31 10.90 -21.23
C LYS A 257 -8.95 11.40 -20.75
N LYS A 258 -7.91 10.62 -21.03
CA LYS A 258 -6.52 11.10 -20.93
C LYS A 258 -6.45 12.43 -21.69
N ALA A 259 -6.19 13.52 -20.96
CA ALA A 259 -5.74 14.77 -21.56
C ALA A 259 -4.23 14.65 -21.91
#